data_98904dae61db1581b2fdddbc3e8c52b8
#
_entry.id   98904dae61db1581b2fdddbc3e8c52b8
#
_cell.length_a   1.000
_cell.length_b   1.000
_cell.length_c   1.000
_cell.angle_alpha   90.00
_cell.angle_beta   90.00
_cell.angle_gamma   90.00
#
_symmetry.space_group_name_H-M   'P 1'
#
loop_
_entity.id
_entity.type
_entity.pdbx_description
1 polymer ?
#
loop_
_entity_poly.entity_id
_entity_poly.type
_entity_poly.pdbx_seq_one_letter_code
_entity_poly.pdbx_strand_id
1 'polypeptide(L)'
;TDRNRTSPFAFTGNKFEFRMPGSAENLSDANTILNTAVAKMLKEFVAETSGAADFECAAAAWVKKTLNAHRRVIFNGNGYSEAWEAEAERRGLPNRKCTPDAMIALKDEKNIELMEEFGVLTKTEMLSRYEVEMEHYSKILNIEARTMLKIANKQLIPAASAYMGELASSAAAKAAAVEGISTKAESKLPAS
;
A
#
# COMPACT_ATOMS: atom_id res chain seq x y z
N THR A 1 12.19 12.42 -16.57
CA THR A 1 11.78 12.11 -15.17
C THR A 1 11.19 10.73 -15.16
N ASP A 2 11.68 9.86 -14.29
CA ASP A 2 11.18 8.51 -14.17
C ASP A 2 9.74 8.54 -13.64
N ARG A 3 8.80 8.10 -14.46
CA ARG A 3 7.38 8.06 -14.14
C ARG A 3 7.07 7.24 -12.88
N ASN A 4 7.86 6.20 -12.61
CA ASN A 4 7.63 5.28 -11.50
C ASN A 4 8.13 5.83 -10.15
N ARG A 5 8.87 6.93 -10.13
CA ARG A 5 9.47 7.55 -8.93
C ARG A 5 8.81 8.86 -8.53
N THR A 6 7.71 9.22 -9.15
CA THR A 6 6.92 10.39 -8.77
C THR A 6 6.01 10.06 -7.59
N SER A 7 5.46 11.10 -6.94
CA SER A 7 4.49 10.98 -5.86
C SER A 7 3.36 9.98 -6.19
N PRO A 8 2.82 9.24 -5.22
CA PRO A 8 1.61 8.44 -5.40
C PRO A 8 0.38 9.27 -5.84
N PHE A 9 0.41 10.59 -5.62
CA PHE A 9 -0.58 11.53 -6.14
C PHE A 9 0.11 12.55 -7.05
N ALA A 10 0.51 12.10 -8.25
CA ALA A 10 1.35 12.84 -9.18
C ALA A 10 0.55 13.78 -10.08
N PHE A 11 1.06 15.01 -10.28
CA PHE A 11 0.59 15.90 -11.33
C PHE A 11 1.24 15.53 -12.68
N THR A 12 0.41 15.25 -13.70
CA THR A 12 0.85 14.76 -15.01
C THR A 12 0.55 15.73 -16.16
N GLY A 13 0.65 17.02 -15.87
CA GLY A 13 0.50 18.12 -16.83
C GLY A 13 -0.86 18.82 -16.78
N ASN A 14 -1.97 18.10 -16.85
CA ASN A 14 -3.33 18.65 -16.81
C ASN A 14 -4.26 17.91 -15.84
N LYS A 15 -3.75 16.91 -15.13
CA LYS A 15 -4.51 16.09 -14.17
C LYS A 15 -3.59 15.55 -13.08
N PHE A 16 -4.20 15.10 -11.99
CA PHE A 16 -3.53 14.29 -10.99
C PHE A 16 -3.82 12.81 -11.23
N GLU A 17 -2.82 11.97 -11.03
CA GLU A 17 -2.96 10.51 -11.07
C GLU A 17 -2.68 9.94 -9.69
N PHE A 18 -3.64 9.17 -9.17
CA PHE A 18 -3.43 8.35 -7.99
C PHE A 18 -2.79 7.02 -8.40
N ARG A 19 -1.64 6.71 -7.80
CA ARG A 19 -0.82 5.55 -8.15
C ARG A 19 -0.48 4.77 -6.89
N MET A 20 -1.27 3.75 -6.60
CA MET A 20 -1.03 2.85 -5.47
C MET A 20 -1.33 1.42 -5.90
N PRO A 21 -0.60 0.40 -5.36
CA PRO A 21 -0.99 -0.98 -5.52
C PRO A 21 -2.31 -1.23 -4.79
N GLY A 22 -3.13 -2.14 -5.28
CA GLY A 22 -4.44 -2.42 -4.71
C GLY A 22 -5.40 -3.00 -5.74
N SER A 23 -4.94 -4.00 -6.51
CA SER A 23 -5.75 -4.60 -7.59
C SER A 23 -7.05 -5.26 -7.12
N ALA A 24 -7.15 -5.61 -5.85
CA ALA A 24 -8.35 -6.16 -5.24
C ALA A 24 -9.25 -5.10 -4.59
N GLU A 25 -8.78 -3.84 -4.52
CA GLU A 25 -9.45 -2.75 -3.81
C GLU A 25 -10.31 -1.89 -4.75
N ASN A 26 -11.32 -1.23 -4.18
CA ASN A 26 -12.16 -0.29 -4.89
C ASN A 26 -11.52 1.11 -4.90
N LEU A 27 -11.58 1.79 -6.04
CA LEU A 27 -11.09 3.17 -6.18
C LEU A 27 -11.95 4.21 -5.46
N SER A 28 -13.17 3.86 -5.04
CA SER A 28 -14.12 4.82 -4.45
C SER A 28 -13.58 5.49 -3.19
N ASP A 29 -12.95 4.75 -2.30
CA ASP A 29 -12.47 5.29 -1.03
C ASP A 29 -11.29 6.24 -1.24
N ALA A 30 -10.33 5.86 -2.07
CA ALA A 30 -9.22 6.73 -2.44
C ALA A 30 -9.71 8.03 -3.10
N ASN A 31 -10.64 7.92 -4.07
CA ASN A 31 -11.20 9.09 -4.75
C ASN A 31 -12.00 9.97 -3.80
N THR A 32 -12.79 9.40 -2.90
CA THR A 32 -13.58 10.15 -1.92
C THR A 32 -12.67 10.96 -1.00
N ILE A 33 -11.64 10.33 -0.43
CA ILE A 33 -10.70 10.99 0.49
C ILE A 33 -9.91 12.09 -0.23
N LEU A 34 -9.35 11.79 -1.41
CA LEU A 34 -8.54 12.77 -2.15
C LEU A 34 -9.36 13.96 -2.63
N ASN A 35 -10.56 13.72 -3.17
CA ASN A 35 -11.43 14.81 -3.61
C ASN A 35 -11.90 15.68 -2.45
N THR A 36 -12.20 15.11 -1.29
CA THR A 36 -12.58 15.87 -0.09
C THR A 36 -11.41 16.71 0.41
N ALA A 37 -10.19 16.16 0.43
CA ALA A 37 -8.99 16.92 0.81
C ALA A 37 -8.72 18.08 -0.16
N VAL A 38 -8.87 17.86 -1.47
CA VAL A 38 -8.74 18.93 -2.48
C VAL A 38 -9.84 19.98 -2.32
N ALA A 39 -11.08 19.57 -2.08
CA ALA A 39 -12.20 20.48 -1.85
C ALA A 39 -11.94 21.39 -0.63
N LYS A 40 -11.36 20.85 0.44
CA LYS A 40 -10.96 21.64 1.62
C LYS A 40 -9.93 22.72 1.26
N MET A 41 -8.89 22.36 0.53
CA MET A 41 -7.86 23.31 0.10
C MET A 41 -8.42 24.39 -0.83
N LEU A 42 -9.32 24.03 -1.74
CA LEU A 42 -10.00 24.99 -2.62
C LEU A 42 -10.92 25.94 -1.85
N LYS A 43 -11.64 25.43 -0.84
CA LYS A 43 -12.48 26.26 0.03
C LYS A 43 -11.65 27.28 0.79
N GLU A 44 -10.51 26.89 1.34
CA GLU A 44 -9.58 27.79 2.03
C GLU A 44 -8.98 28.83 1.07
N PHE A 45 -8.57 28.40 -0.13
CA PHE A 45 -8.08 29.31 -1.17
C PHE A 45 -9.11 30.38 -1.52
N VAL A 46 -10.35 29.96 -1.81
CA VAL A 46 -11.44 30.90 -2.15
C VAL A 46 -11.72 31.84 -0.99
N ALA A 47 -11.77 31.35 0.25
CA ALA A 47 -12.03 32.20 1.41
C ALA A 47 -10.97 33.30 1.61
N GLU A 48 -9.68 32.99 1.31
CA GLU A 48 -8.60 33.96 1.47
C GLU A 48 -8.39 34.89 0.26
N THR A 49 -8.92 34.54 -0.93
CA THR A 49 -8.60 35.28 -2.16
C THR A 49 -9.80 35.99 -2.80
N SER A 50 -11.04 35.55 -2.57
CA SER A 50 -12.23 36.05 -3.28
C SER A 50 -12.58 37.53 -3.02
N GLY A 51 -12.11 38.10 -1.93
CA GLY A 51 -12.34 39.53 -1.59
C GLY A 51 -11.16 40.47 -1.91
N ALA A 52 -10.10 39.93 -2.51
CA ALA A 52 -8.88 40.72 -2.78
C ALA A 52 -9.06 41.68 -3.96
N ALA A 53 -8.59 42.93 -3.80
CA ALA A 53 -8.59 43.93 -4.87
C ALA A 53 -7.67 43.51 -6.04
N ASP A 54 -6.58 42.81 -5.73
CA ASP A 54 -5.67 42.19 -6.71
C ASP A 54 -5.64 40.68 -6.44
N PHE A 55 -6.41 39.95 -7.25
CA PHE A 55 -6.52 38.48 -7.14
C PHE A 55 -5.21 37.75 -7.40
N GLU A 56 -4.43 38.20 -8.41
CA GLU A 56 -3.19 37.54 -8.78
C GLU A 56 -2.15 37.63 -7.66
N CYS A 57 -2.03 38.81 -7.06
CA CYS A 57 -1.15 39.02 -5.92
C CYS A 57 -1.59 38.19 -4.69
N ALA A 58 -2.89 38.15 -4.39
CA ALA A 58 -3.43 37.36 -3.29
C ALA A 58 -3.23 35.86 -3.52
N ALA A 59 -3.48 35.36 -4.73
CA ALA A 59 -3.26 33.96 -5.11
C ALA A 59 -1.78 33.56 -4.99
N ALA A 60 -0.85 34.40 -5.48
CA ALA A 60 0.58 34.16 -5.34
C ALA A 60 1.04 34.14 -3.87
N ALA A 61 0.52 35.04 -3.06
CA ALA A 61 0.78 35.08 -1.62
C ALA A 61 0.27 33.82 -0.92
N TRP A 62 -0.94 33.37 -1.23
CA TRP A 62 -1.52 32.15 -0.69
C TRP A 62 -0.70 30.91 -1.06
N VAL A 63 -0.30 30.76 -2.33
CA VAL A 63 0.56 29.67 -2.79
C VAL A 63 1.88 29.66 -2.02
N LYS A 64 2.53 30.81 -1.89
CA LYS A 64 3.78 30.92 -1.13
C LYS A 64 3.61 30.55 0.34
N LYS A 65 2.55 31.02 1.00
CA LYS A 65 2.19 30.68 2.37
C LYS A 65 2.00 29.17 2.53
N THR A 66 1.20 28.55 1.67
CA THR A 66 0.85 27.12 1.69
C THR A 66 2.08 26.23 1.44
N LEU A 67 2.90 26.53 0.44
CA LEU A 67 4.15 25.83 0.18
C LEU A 67 5.11 25.87 1.38
N ASN A 68 5.21 27.02 2.04
CA ASN A 68 6.07 27.15 3.21
C ASN A 68 5.53 26.36 4.42
N ALA A 69 4.21 26.37 4.64
CA ALA A 69 3.58 25.62 5.73
C ALA A 69 3.71 24.10 5.55
N HIS A 70 3.73 23.63 4.30
CA HIS A 70 3.76 22.21 3.96
C HIS A 70 5.10 21.71 3.43
N ARG A 71 6.20 22.42 3.68
CA ARG A 71 7.56 22.03 3.20
C ARG A 71 7.96 20.60 3.59
N ARG A 72 7.44 20.09 4.71
CA ARG A 72 7.76 18.74 5.17
C ARG A 72 7.37 17.62 4.20
N VAL A 73 6.36 17.84 3.32
CA VAL A 73 5.95 16.85 2.32
C VAL A 73 6.71 16.97 1.01
N ILE A 74 7.50 18.04 0.80
CA ILE A 74 8.24 18.27 -0.44
C ILE A 74 9.56 17.52 -0.36
N PHE A 75 9.74 16.53 -1.23
CA PHE A 75 10.94 15.72 -1.32
C PHE A 75 11.39 15.58 -2.78
N ASN A 76 12.69 15.82 -3.02
CA ASN A 76 13.35 15.63 -4.29
C ASN A 76 14.36 14.49 -4.15
N GLY A 77 14.03 13.30 -4.61
CA GLY A 77 14.89 12.13 -4.49
C GLY A 77 14.16 10.83 -4.80
N ASN A 78 14.77 9.71 -4.44
CA ASN A 78 14.17 8.40 -4.60
C ASN A 78 13.24 8.10 -3.42
N GLY A 79 11.92 8.16 -3.66
CA GLY A 79 10.88 7.87 -2.66
C GLY A 79 10.78 6.39 -2.23
N TYR A 80 11.53 5.50 -2.87
CA TYR A 80 11.59 4.07 -2.52
C TYR A 80 12.81 3.70 -1.66
N SER A 81 13.65 4.68 -1.30
CA SER A 81 14.85 4.43 -0.51
C SER A 81 14.54 4.42 0.99
N GLU A 82 15.24 3.58 1.74
CA GLU A 82 15.21 3.57 3.21
C GLU A 82 15.57 4.95 3.81
N ALA A 83 16.45 5.70 3.12
CA ALA A 83 16.80 7.06 3.51
C ALA A 83 15.59 8.00 3.48
N TRP A 84 14.64 7.81 2.55
CA TRP A 84 13.40 8.57 2.55
C TRP A 84 12.49 8.19 3.71
N GLU A 85 12.35 6.90 4.04
CA GLU A 85 11.55 6.47 5.18
C GLU A 85 12.03 7.15 6.47
N ALA A 86 13.34 7.10 6.74
CA ALA A 86 13.94 7.74 7.90
C ALA A 86 13.75 9.28 7.91
N GLU A 87 13.89 9.93 6.76
CA GLU A 87 13.69 11.37 6.62
C GLU A 87 12.20 11.75 6.77
N ALA A 88 11.28 10.97 6.26
CA ALA A 88 9.83 11.18 6.41
C ALA A 88 9.41 11.09 7.89
N GLU A 89 9.92 10.11 8.61
CA GLU A 89 9.70 9.95 10.04
C GLU A 89 10.28 11.14 10.84
N ARG A 90 11.52 11.58 10.51
CA ARG A 90 12.13 12.79 11.11
C ARG A 90 11.29 14.04 10.88
N ARG A 91 10.60 14.14 9.75
CA ARG A 91 9.69 15.25 9.41
C ARG A 91 8.30 15.13 10.06
N GLY A 92 8.05 14.08 10.83
CA GLY A 92 6.76 13.80 11.45
C GLY A 92 5.68 13.39 10.46
N LEU A 93 6.06 12.80 9.32
CA LEU A 93 5.12 12.20 8.39
C LEU A 93 4.78 10.79 8.87
N PRO A 94 3.50 10.40 8.90
CA PRO A 94 3.11 9.08 9.33
C PRO A 94 3.59 8.02 8.32
N ASN A 95 4.17 6.93 8.84
CA ASN A 95 4.53 5.74 8.06
C ASN A 95 3.74 4.54 8.59
N ARG A 96 2.59 4.24 7.98
CA ARG A 96 1.69 3.16 8.37
C ARG A 96 1.98 1.94 7.52
N LYS A 97 2.74 0.98 8.06
CA LYS A 97 3.25 -0.18 7.29
C LYS A 97 2.25 -1.33 7.15
N CYS A 98 1.17 -1.34 7.92
CA CYS A 98 0.14 -2.37 7.84
C CYS A 98 -1.26 -1.76 7.88
N THR A 99 -2.24 -2.52 7.35
CA THR A 99 -3.63 -2.07 7.27
C THR A 99 -4.23 -1.69 8.62
N PRO A 100 -4.07 -2.47 9.72
CA PRO A 100 -4.62 -2.09 11.02
C PRO A 100 -4.14 -0.72 11.50
N ASP A 101 -2.85 -0.42 11.34
CA ASP A 101 -2.27 0.87 11.72
C ASP A 101 -2.78 2.01 10.85
N ALA A 102 -2.98 1.76 9.55
CA ALA A 102 -3.50 2.77 8.62
C ALA A 102 -4.96 3.10 8.89
N MET A 103 -5.80 2.09 9.18
CA MET A 103 -7.23 2.26 9.41
C MET A 103 -7.56 3.10 10.64
N ILE A 104 -6.66 3.22 11.61
CA ILE A 104 -6.84 4.12 12.75
C ILE A 104 -7.13 5.57 12.29
N ALA A 105 -6.63 5.97 11.13
CA ALA A 105 -6.91 7.30 10.56
C ALA A 105 -8.42 7.58 10.35
N LEU A 106 -9.24 6.56 10.17
CA LEU A 106 -10.71 6.71 10.08
C LEU A 106 -11.36 7.16 11.40
N LYS A 107 -10.66 6.99 12.51
CA LYS A 107 -11.10 7.41 13.86
C LYS A 107 -10.52 8.74 14.31
N ASP A 108 -9.58 9.29 13.56
CA ASP A 108 -8.99 10.60 13.88
C ASP A 108 -10.04 11.69 13.74
N GLU A 109 -10.27 12.47 14.82
CA GLU A 109 -11.32 13.50 14.86
C GLU A 109 -11.18 14.50 13.71
N LYS A 110 -9.96 14.94 13.39
CA LYS A 110 -9.70 15.84 12.24
C LYS A 110 -10.18 15.30 10.90
N ASN A 111 -10.15 13.97 10.70
CA ASN A 111 -10.60 13.32 9.47
C ASN A 111 -12.14 13.19 9.48
N ILE A 112 -12.72 12.92 10.64
CA ILE A 112 -14.16 12.89 10.85
C ILE A 112 -14.75 14.29 10.59
N GLU A 113 -14.20 15.32 11.20
CA GLU A 113 -14.62 16.72 11.01
C GLU A 113 -14.53 17.13 9.54
N LEU A 114 -13.48 16.72 8.82
CA LEU A 114 -13.33 16.99 7.40
C LEU A 114 -14.47 16.37 6.58
N MET A 115 -14.81 15.11 6.85
CA MET A 115 -15.86 14.40 6.12
C MET A 115 -17.26 14.97 6.43
N GLU A 116 -17.52 15.33 7.68
CA GLU A 116 -18.78 15.98 8.10
C GLU A 116 -18.91 17.40 7.54
N GLU A 117 -17.82 18.19 7.52
CA GLU A 117 -17.81 19.53 6.94
C GLU A 117 -18.30 19.56 5.48
N PHE A 118 -17.96 18.53 4.70
CA PHE A 118 -18.35 18.42 3.31
C PHE A 118 -19.58 17.54 3.08
N GLY A 119 -20.21 17.05 4.13
CA GLY A 119 -21.39 16.20 4.06
C GLY A 119 -21.14 14.87 3.33
N VAL A 120 -19.90 14.38 3.36
CA VAL A 120 -19.48 13.16 2.66
C VAL A 120 -19.78 11.92 3.50
N LEU A 121 -19.36 11.92 4.75
CA LEU A 121 -19.60 10.85 5.72
C LEU A 121 -19.83 11.47 7.11
N THR A 122 -20.74 10.89 7.85
CA THR A 122 -20.95 11.18 9.27
C THR A 122 -19.91 10.46 10.14
N LYS A 123 -19.75 10.91 11.37
CA LYS A 123 -18.92 10.23 12.37
C LYS A 123 -19.30 8.76 12.52
N THR A 124 -20.59 8.45 12.56
CA THR A 124 -21.10 7.08 12.70
C THR A 124 -20.67 6.22 11.50
N GLU A 125 -20.76 6.76 10.29
CA GLU A 125 -20.33 6.05 9.07
C GLU A 125 -18.83 5.84 9.03
N MET A 126 -18.02 6.81 9.45
CA MET A 126 -16.57 6.67 9.54
C MET A 126 -16.17 5.55 10.52
N LEU A 127 -16.78 5.53 11.70
CA LEU A 127 -16.51 4.48 12.70
C LEU A 127 -16.99 3.11 12.22
N SER A 128 -18.16 3.04 11.58
CA SER A 128 -18.67 1.78 10.99
C SER A 128 -17.72 1.25 9.91
N ARG A 129 -17.19 2.11 9.02
CA ARG A 129 -16.20 1.72 8.00
C ARG A 129 -14.93 1.17 8.65
N TYR A 130 -14.45 1.81 9.71
CA TYR A 130 -13.29 1.29 10.46
C TYR A 130 -13.53 -0.15 10.92
N GLU A 131 -14.67 -0.43 11.56
CA GLU A 131 -14.99 -1.78 12.07
C GLU A 131 -15.12 -2.80 10.91
N VAL A 132 -15.80 -2.43 9.82
CA VAL A 132 -15.97 -3.28 8.63
C VAL A 132 -14.63 -3.63 7.99
N GLU A 133 -13.75 -2.63 7.80
CA GLU A 133 -12.44 -2.85 7.19
C GLU A 133 -11.53 -3.71 8.07
N MET A 134 -11.55 -3.53 9.38
CA MET A 134 -10.79 -4.37 10.31
C MET A 134 -11.28 -5.82 10.32
N GLU A 135 -12.59 -6.02 10.27
CA GLU A 135 -13.19 -7.36 10.17
C GLU A 135 -12.83 -8.01 8.82
N HIS A 136 -12.94 -7.26 7.72
CA HIS A 136 -12.59 -7.70 6.37
C HIS A 136 -11.14 -8.15 6.30
N TYR A 137 -10.21 -7.31 6.77
CA TYR A 137 -8.79 -7.62 6.83
C TYR A 137 -8.52 -8.95 7.57
N SER A 138 -9.12 -9.11 8.75
CA SER A 138 -8.96 -10.32 9.56
C SER A 138 -9.51 -11.57 8.87
N LYS A 139 -10.67 -11.44 8.20
CA LYS A 139 -11.30 -12.53 7.44
C LYS A 139 -10.44 -12.94 6.24
N ILE A 140 -9.94 -11.99 5.47
CA ILE A 140 -9.09 -12.27 4.30
C ILE A 140 -7.82 -13.01 4.72
N LEU A 141 -7.09 -12.51 5.72
CA LEU A 141 -5.90 -13.18 6.22
C LEU A 141 -6.17 -14.62 6.68
N ASN A 142 -7.29 -14.86 7.35
CA ASN A 142 -7.67 -16.19 7.79
C ASN A 142 -7.96 -17.12 6.59
N ILE A 143 -8.65 -16.62 5.56
CA ILE A 143 -8.93 -17.39 4.34
C ILE A 143 -7.62 -17.72 3.61
N GLU A 144 -6.72 -16.75 3.47
CA GLU A 144 -5.41 -16.93 2.82
C GLU A 144 -4.57 -17.97 3.56
N ALA A 145 -4.44 -17.85 4.89
CA ALA A 145 -3.70 -18.79 5.72
C ALA A 145 -4.27 -20.23 5.61
N ARG A 146 -5.57 -20.38 5.68
CA ARG A 146 -6.23 -21.70 5.51
C ARG A 146 -6.04 -22.26 4.11
N THR A 147 -6.09 -21.42 3.09
CA THR A 147 -5.87 -21.82 1.69
C THR A 147 -4.43 -22.27 1.49
N MET A 148 -3.46 -21.53 2.03
CA MET A 148 -2.04 -21.90 2.00
C MET A 148 -1.80 -23.26 2.67
N LEU A 149 -2.35 -23.49 3.86
CA LEU A 149 -2.28 -24.78 4.55
C LEU A 149 -2.90 -25.91 3.72
N LYS A 150 -4.06 -25.65 3.08
CA LYS A 150 -4.70 -26.62 2.21
C LYS A 150 -3.85 -26.99 0.99
N ILE A 151 -3.25 -26.01 0.34
CA ILE A 151 -2.35 -26.21 -0.80
C ILE A 151 -1.12 -26.98 -0.36
N ALA A 152 -0.47 -26.58 0.73
CA ALA A 152 0.70 -27.28 1.27
C ALA A 152 0.40 -28.76 1.54
N ASN A 153 -0.66 -29.05 2.29
CA ASN A 153 -1.00 -30.42 2.71
C ASN A 153 -1.53 -31.31 1.56
N LYS A 154 -2.27 -30.72 0.60
CA LYS A 154 -2.94 -31.52 -0.45
C LYS A 154 -2.20 -31.56 -1.77
N GLN A 155 -1.28 -30.65 -2.00
CA GLN A 155 -0.59 -30.53 -3.29
C GLN A 155 0.94 -30.55 -3.14
N LEU A 156 1.52 -29.63 -2.36
CA LEU A 156 2.97 -29.47 -2.30
C LEU A 156 3.65 -30.64 -1.59
N ILE A 157 3.21 -31.00 -0.39
CA ILE A 157 3.79 -32.11 0.37
C ILE A 157 3.64 -33.45 -0.37
N PRO A 158 2.47 -33.83 -0.90
CA PRO A 158 2.34 -35.04 -1.68
C PRO A 158 3.18 -35.05 -2.96
N ALA A 159 3.25 -33.94 -3.70
CA ALA A 159 4.09 -33.84 -4.89
C ALA A 159 5.57 -33.98 -4.57
N ALA A 160 6.06 -33.32 -3.53
CA ALA A 160 7.44 -33.45 -3.06
C ALA A 160 7.74 -34.88 -2.63
N SER A 161 6.83 -35.51 -1.87
CA SER A 161 7.00 -36.91 -1.43
C SER A 161 7.02 -37.89 -2.59
N ALA A 162 6.14 -37.71 -3.59
CA ALA A 162 6.14 -38.55 -4.79
C ALA A 162 7.45 -38.41 -5.57
N TYR A 163 7.92 -37.18 -5.78
CA TYR A 163 9.18 -36.92 -6.48
C TYR A 163 10.39 -37.48 -5.72
N MET A 164 10.43 -37.39 -4.40
CA MET A 164 11.45 -38.04 -3.58
C MET A 164 11.43 -39.55 -3.76
N GLY A 165 10.25 -40.18 -3.84
CA GLY A 165 10.09 -41.60 -4.13
C GLY A 165 10.65 -42.00 -5.51
N GLU A 166 10.39 -41.18 -6.54
CA GLU A 166 10.95 -41.37 -7.88
C GLU A 166 12.47 -41.28 -7.89
N LEU A 167 13.04 -40.29 -7.23
CA LEU A 167 14.50 -40.12 -7.07
C LEU A 167 15.13 -41.33 -6.35
N ALA A 168 14.54 -41.78 -5.26
CA ALA A 168 15.02 -42.93 -4.50
C ALA A 168 14.97 -44.23 -5.35
N SER A 169 13.87 -44.43 -6.10
CA SER A 169 13.73 -45.56 -7.02
C SER A 169 14.76 -45.52 -8.16
N SER A 170 14.99 -44.32 -8.72
CA SER A 170 16.02 -44.12 -9.75
C SER A 170 17.43 -44.41 -9.23
N ALA A 171 17.76 -43.94 -8.04
CA ALA A 171 19.03 -44.17 -7.39
C ALA A 171 19.26 -45.68 -7.13
N ALA A 172 18.25 -46.39 -6.62
CA ALA A 172 18.30 -47.81 -6.38
C ALA A 172 18.48 -48.62 -7.66
N ALA A 173 17.72 -48.27 -8.73
CA ALA A 173 17.81 -48.92 -10.04
C ALA A 173 19.19 -48.72 -10.67
N LYS A 174 19.80 -47.54 -10.58
CA LYS A 174 21.16 -47.24 -11.05
C LYS A 174 22.21 -48.08 -10.31
N ALA A 175 22.12 -48.08 -8.98
CA ALA A 175 23.04 -48.84 -8.16
C ALA A 175 22.99 -50.37 -8.42
N ALA A 176 21.79 -50.90 -8.75
CA ALA A 176 21.62 -52.29 -9.10
C ALA A 176 22.10 -52.63 -10.51
N ALA A 177 22.05 -51.70 -11.44
CA ALA A 177 22.40 -51.94 -12.87
C ALA A 177 23.91 -51.82 -13.14
N VAL A 178 24.63 -50.96 -12.42
CA VAL A 178 26.05 -50.68 -12.65
C VAL A 178 26.79 -50.49 -11.32
N GLU A 179 27.76 -51.37 -11.09
CA GLU A 179 28.63 -51.31 -9.88
C GLU A 179 29.43 -49.97 -9.85
N GLY A 180 29.38 -49.26 -8.76
CA GLY A 180 30.15 -48.01 -8.54
C GLY A 180 29.56 -46.77 -9.21
N ILE A 181 28.35 -46.80 -9.77
CA ILE A 181 27.69 -45.63 -10.37
C ILE A 181 27.40 -44.53 -9.31
N SER A 182 27.62 -43.29 -9.68
CA SER A 182 27.34 -42.18 -8.79
C SER A 182 25.84 -41.84 -8.75
N THR A 183 25.25 -41.84 -7.56
CA THR A 183 23.85 -41.38 -7.29
C THR A 183 23.81 -40.04 -6.58
N LYS A 184 24.91 -39.27 -6.65
CA LYS A 184 25.04 -37.96 -5.97
C LYS A 184 24.01 -36.91 -6.45
N ALA A 185 23.59 -37.01 -7.72
CA ALA A 185 22.58 -36.08 -8.26
C ALA A 185 21.23 -36.28 -7.57
N GLU A 186 20.81 -37.56 -7.46
CA GLU A 186 19.52 -37.92 -6.84
C GLU A 186 19.49 -37.65 -5.33
N SER A 187 20.64 -37.72 -4.65
CA SER A 187 20.70 -37.48 -3.20
C SER A 187 20.86 -36.01 -2.82
N LYS A 188 21.28 -35.13 -3.73
CA LYS A 188 21.42 -33.69 -3.46
C LYS A 188 20.12 -32.89 -3.60
N LEU A 189 19.21 -33.29 -4.46
CA LEU A 189 17.96 -32.58 -4.73
C LEU A 189 17.01 -32.48 -3.53
N PRO A 190 16.93 -33.47 -2.62
CA PRO A 190 16.11 -33.37 -1.41
C PRO A 190 16.71 -32.52 -0.28
N ALA A 191 17.97 -32.12 -0.38
CA ALA A 191 18.72 -31.44 0.70
C ALA A 191 18.89 -29.93 0.46
N SER A 192 18.41 -29.39 -0.64
CA SER A 192 18.40 -27.96 -1.01
C SER A 192 17.00 -27.38 -0.92
#